data_acd5a865318524cd1f2842e8af34a5b3
#
_entry.id   acd5a865318524cd1f2842e8af34a5b3
#
_cell.length_a   1.000
_cell.length_b   1.000
_cell.length_c   1.000
_cell.angle_alpha   90.00
_cell.angle_beta   90.00
_cell.angle_gamma   90.00
#
_symmetry.space_group_name_H-M   'P 1'
#
loop_
_entity.id
_entity.type
_entity.pdbx_description
1 polymer ?
#
loop_
_entity_poly.entity_id
_entity_poly.type
_entity_poly.pdbx_seq_one_letter_code
_entity_poly.pdbx_strand_id
1 'polypeptide(L)'
;MFALVCFLIMLPMIFSVPLLYVGMLPRVRQQSALLTMSIALMIAIVCWLVFGNRLAFGFDLLHAATFSSLSAGLVQMDFYLYAVAMLMGTIAGNRNSRYMFGFVPVWTVLVYCPLARWLWADHGWLRQLGALDFSGGIVVHLTAGLTSLVLAKALLPGDQPSMPNDFRTDYAATIMILVGWLGFNLAPAGSLNELAGQVLINTFVAVLMAIIGWCWLTYRQNGVVQLGDLLNGVLCGLVTSTALVGYVGTLSMAIVAAVAGVICRQMVSKMQHSKHFYDAVDSFAMNAIGGITGVVGL
;
A
#
# COMPACT_ATOMS: atom_id res chain seq x y z
N MET A 1 0.99 4.23 24.20
CA MET A 1 1.52 2.86 24.12
C MET A 1 0.97 2.10 22.93
N PHE A 2 -0.35 2.03 22.71
CA PHE A 2 -0.97 1.31 21.58
C PHE A 2 -0.43 1.73 20.21
N ALA A 3 -0.41 3.03 19.92
CA ALA A 3 0.14 3.57 18.67
C ALA A 3 1.62 3.16 18.43
N LEU A 4 2.45 3.16 19.48
CA LEU A 4 3.84 2.70 19.37
C LEU A 4 3.94 1.21 19.03
N VAL A 5 3.07 0.38 19.58
CA VAL A 5 3.01 -1.06 19.24
C VAL A 5 2.61 -1.24 17.79
N CYS A 6 1.59 -0.51 17.32
CA CYS A 6 1.19 -0.54 15.90
C CYS A 6 2.35 -0.10 14.99
N PHE A 7 3.03 1.00 15.32
CA PHE A 7 4.22 1.47 14.60
C PHE A 7 5.28 0.37 14.48
N LEU A 8 5.64 -0.29 15.59
CA LEU A 8 6.66 -1.35 15.59
C LEU A 8 6.24 -2.58 14.76
N ILE A 9 4.95 -2.93 14.76
CA ILE A 9 4.40 -4.02 13.95
C ILE A 9 4.43 -3.66 12.46
N MET A 10 4.23 -2.39 12.10
CA MET A 10 4.22 -1.92 10.71
C MET A 10 5.61 -1.86 10.08
N LEU A 11 6.67 -1.61 10.83
CA LEU A 11 8.03 -1.45 10.29
C LEU A 11 8.48 -2.59 9.37
N PRO A 12 8.36 -3.89 9.74
CA PRO A 12 8.74 -4.99 8.86
C PRO A 12 8.01 -4.98 7.52
N MET A 13 6.73 -4.58 7.51
CA MET A 13 5.93 -4.48 6.30
C MET A 13 6.54 -3.50 5.29
N ILE A 14 6.96 -2.31 5.76
CA ILE A 14 7.51 -1.26 4.90
C ILE A 14 8.74 -1.74 4.14
N PHE A 15 9.67 -2.42 4.85
CA PHE A 15 10.89 -2.94 4.25
C PHE A 15 10.66 -4.24 3.44
N SER A 16 9.54 -4.92 3.64
CA SER A 16 9.19 -6.13 2.89
C SER A 16 8.64 -5.80 1.50
N VAL A 17 8.09 -4.60 1.27
CA VAL A 17 7.61 -4.19 -0.06
C VAL A 17 8.75 -4.13 -1.09
N PRO A 18 9.89 -3.45 -0.84
CA PRO A 18 11.06 -3.55 -1.70
C PRO A 18 11.55 -4.98 -1.93
N LEU A 19 11.48 -5.82 -0.90
CA LEU A 19 11.89 -7.23 -1.00
C LEU A 19 10.95 -8.01 -1.92
N LEU A 20 9.64 -7.81 -1.84
CA LEU A 20 8.64 -8.39 -2.74
C LEU A 20 8.93 -7.99 -4.20
N TYR A 21 9.16 -6.72 -4.46
CA TYR A 21 9.41 -6.23 -5.80
C TYR A 21 10.74 -6.74 -6.39
N VAL A 22 11.75 -6.89 -5.56
CA VAL A 22 13.04 -7.46 -5.97
C VAL A 22 12.92 -8.93 -6.33
N GLY A 23 12.06 -9.69 -5.66
CA GLY A 23 11.73 -11.08 -6.03
C GLY A 23 11.21 -11.24 -7.46
N MET A 24 10.56 -10.19 -8.00
CA MET A 24 10.03 -10.15 -9.37
C MET A 24 11.07 -9.71 -10.41
N LEU A 25 12.30 -9.31 -10.01
CA LEU A 25 13.33 -8.80 -10.89
C LEU A 25 14.41 -9.84 -11.22
N PRO A 26 15.07 -9.73 -12.39
CA PRO A 26 16.26 -10.51 -12.70
C PRO A 26 17.36 -10.30 -11.65
N ARG A 27 18.05 -11.37 -11.28
CA ARG A 27 19.10 -11.37 -10.23
C ARG A 27 20.14 -10.25 -10.41
N VAL A 28 20.54 -9.95 -11.65
CA VAL A 28 21.52 -8.89 -11.97
C VAL A 28 21.04 -7.47 -11.59
N ARG A 29 19.72 -7.26 -11.43
CA ARG A 29 19.13 -5.97 -11.08
C ARG A 29 18.68 -5.89 -9.62
N GLN A 30 18.57 -7.01 -8.91
CA GLN A 30 18.01 -7.06 -7.57
C GLN A 30 18.76 -6.17 -6.59
N GLN A 31 20.09 -6.27 -6.54
CA GLN A 31 20.91 -5.49 -5.61
C GLN A 31 20.80 -3.97 -5.86
N SER A 32 20.87 -3.54 -7.12
CA SER A 32 20.78 -2.11 -7.45
C SER A 32 19.38 -1.55 -7.22
N ALA A 33 18.33 -2.33 -7.48
CA ALA A 33 16.96 -1.95 -7.23
C ALA A 33 16.70 -1.83 -5.71
N LEU A 34 17.12 -2.83 -4.93
CA LEU A 34 16.97 -2.81 -3.48
C LEU A 34 17.71 -1.62 -2.85
N LEU A 35 18.94 -1.34 -3.30
CA LEU A 35 19.70 -0.17 -2.84
C LEU A 35 18.96 1.14 -3.16
N THR A 36 18.45 1.30 -4.39
CA THR A 36 17.73 2.52 -4.79
C THR A 36 16.46 2.71 -3.98
N MET A 37 15.66 1.65 -3.80
CA MET A 37 14.44 1.70 -3.00
C MET A 37 14.75 2.00 -1.52
N SER A 38 15.80 1.40 -0.96
CA SER A 38 16.23 1.67 0.43
C SER A 38 16.65 3.13 0.61
N ILE A 39 17.44 3.70 -0.32
CA ILE A 39 17.83 5.12 -0.27
C ILE A 39 16.60 6.02 -0.37
N ALA A 40 15.66 5.72 -1.27
CA ALA A 40 14.43 6.50 -1.41
C ALA A 40 13.57 6.47 -0.12
N LEU A 41 13.50 5.32 0.57
CA LEU A 41 12.84 5.23 1.88
C LEU A 41 13.57 6.04 2.95
N MET A 42 14.91 6.05 2.97
CA MET A 42 15.66 6.91 3.90
C MET A 42 15.39 8.39 3.64
N ILE A 43 15.35 8.80 2.38
CA ILE A 43 14.96 10.17 1.99
C ILE A 43 13.53 10.48 2.47
N ALA A 44 12.59 9.54 2.30
CA ALA A 44 11.23 9.69 2.77
C ALA A 44 11.17 9.86 4.31
N ILE A 45 11.92 9.08 5.08
CA ILE A 45 12.01 9.26 6.53
C ILE A 45 12.46 10.68 6.86
N VAL A 46 13.54 11.15 6.23
CA VAL A 46 14.04 12.52 6.45
C VAL A 46 12.98 13.56 6.08
N CYS A 47 12.30 13.41 4.93
CA CYS A 47 11.22 14.32 4.52
C CYS A 47 10.10 14.37 5.57
N TRP A 48 9.68 13.21 6.09
CA TRP A 48 8.62 13.16 7.09
C TRP A 48 9.02 13.84 8.40
N LEU A 49 10.22 13.53 8.90
CA LEU A 49 10.74 14.10 10.14
C LEU A 49 10.93 15.63 10.05
N VAL A 50 11.42 16.12 8.92
CA VAL A 50 11.77 17.55 8.76
C VAL A 50 10.55 18.42 8.45
N PHE A 51 9.65 17.97 7.57
CA PHE A 51 8.53 18.81 7.13
C PHE A 51 7.20 18.06 6.91
N GLY A 52 7.23 16.75 6.60
CA GLY A 52 6.04 16.02 6.18
C GLY A 52 4.95 15.99 7.24
N ASN A 53 5.30 15.62 8.47
CA ASN A 53 4.34 15.60 9.57
C ASN A 53 3.73 16.99 9.84
N ARG A 54 4.55 18.04 9.79
CA ARG A 54 4.09 19.43 9.96
C ARG A 54 3.15 19.88 8.85
N LEU A 55 3.44 19.52 7.59
CA LEU A 55 2.58 19.85 6.46
C LEU A 55 1.23 19.12 6.52
N ALA A 56 1.25 17.84 6.90
CA ALA A 56 0.04 17.03 6.96
C ALA A 56 -0.81 17.34 8.21
N PHE A 57 -0.20 17.41 9.39
CA PHE A 57 -0.93 17.42 10.68
C PHE A 57 -0.67 18.66 11.52
N GLY A 58 0.20 19.60 11.10
CA GLY A 58 0.38 20.90 11.72
C GLY A 58 1.33 20.94 12.91
N PHE A 59 1.99 19.84 13.31
CA PHE A 59 2.97 19.82 14.39
C PHE A 59 4.32 19.25 13.95
N ASP A 60 5.38 19.73 14.57
CA ASP A 60 6.75 19.28 14.32
C ASP A 60 7.01 17.98 15.09
N LEU A 61 7.35 16.90 14.36
CA LEU A 61 7.55 15.59 14.96
C LEU A 61 8.84 15.53 15.80
N LEU A 62 9.90 16.24 15.37
CA LEU A 62 11.18 16.28 16.12
C LEU A 62 11.05 17.05 17.45
N HIS A 63 10.04 17.91 17.58
CA HIS A 63 9.75 18.69 18.78
C HIS A 63 8.36 18.34 19.34
N ALA A 64 7.94 17.07 19.21
CA ALA A 64 6.65 16.62 19.71
C ALA A 64 6.53 16.85 21.23
N ALA A 65 5.50 17.61 21.64
CA ALA A 65 5.32 18.02 23.02
C ALA A 65 4.97 16.89 23.99
N THR A 66 4.41 15.78 23.48
CA THR A 66 3.99 14.63 24.28
C THR A 66 4.36 13.32 23.63
N PHE A 67 4.48 12.26 24.45
CA PHE A 67 4.66 10.90 23.93
C PHE A 67 3.50 10.44 23.03
N SER A 68 2.28 10.93 23.29
CA SER A 68 1.11 10.63 22.46
C SER A 68 1.25 11.24 21.07
N SER A 69 1.63 12.51 20.97
CA SER A 69 1.85 13.17 19.67
C SER A 69 3.02 12.56 18.91
N LEU A 70 4.10 12.21 19.60
CA LEU A 70 5.23 11.50 19.00
C LEU A 70 4.81 10.15 18.42
N SER A 71 4.13 9.31 19.20
CA SER A 71 3.71 7.98 18.75
C SER A 71 2.67 8.04 17.62
N ALA A 72 1.77 9.00 17.63
CA ALA A 72 0.83 9.24 16.54
C ALA A 72 1.56 9.67 15.26
N GLY A 73 2.51 10.60 15.35
CA GLY A 73 3.29 11.04 14.19
C GLY A 73 4.20 9.95 13.60
N LEU A 74 4.69 9.02 14.43
CA LEU A 74 5.44 7.84 13.96
C LEU A 74 4.54 6.85 13.20
N VAL A 75 3.32 6.60 13.67
CA VAL A 75 2.32 5.80 12.94
C VAL A 75 2.00 6.46 11.58
N GLN A 76 1.81 7.77 11.55
CA GLN A 76 1.56 8.50 10.30
C GLN A 76 2.78 8.46 9.36
N MET A 77 4.00 8.41 9.90
CA MET A 77 5.21 8.16 9.11
C MET A 77 5.15 6.80 8.41
N ASP A 78 4.71 5.76 9.09
CA ASP A 78 4.62 4.42 8.50
C ASP A 78 3.59 4.35 7.36
N PHE A 79 2.43 5.00 7.50
CA PHE A 79 1.47 5.14 6.40
C PHE A 79 2.10 5.83 5.18
N TYR A 80 2.83 6.91 5.41
CA TYR A 80 3.53 7.61 4.34
C TYR A 80 4.64 6.76 3.70
N LEU A 81 5.49 6.12 4.51
CA LEU A 81 6.56 5.27 4.02
C LEU A 81 6.03 4.09 3.21
N TYR A 82 4.90 3.53 3.61
CA TYR A 82 4.26 2.46 2.88
C TYR A 82 3.77 2.94 1.50
N ALA A 83 3.16 4.12 1.41
CA ALA A 83 2.79 4.73 0.13
C ALA A 83 4.00 4.94 -0.78
N VAL A 84 5.13 5.45 -0.23
CA VAL A 84 6.38 5.61 -0.98
C VAL A 84 6.93 4.25 -1.43
N ALA A 85 6.91 3.23 -0.57
CA ALA A 85 7.37 1.90 -0.93
C ALA A 85 6.59 1.32 -2.13
N MET A 86 5.26 1.47 -2.14
CA MET A 86 4.40 0.95 -3.20
C MET A 86 4.66 1.61 -4.56
N LEU A 87 4.77 2.94 -4.60
CA LEU A 87 5.01 3.64 -5.87
C LEU A 87 6.38 3.34 -6.48
N MET A 88 7.36 2.98 -5.66
CA MET A 88 8.70 2.61 -6.15
C MET A 88 8.72 1.30 -6.91
N GLY A 89 7.77 0.40 -6.70
CA GLY A 89 7.67 -0.86 -7.42
C GLY A 89 7.53 -0.69 -8.93
N THR A 90 6.76 0.31 -9.37
CA THR A 90 6.58 0.62 -10.80
C THR A 90 7.88 0.94 -11.52
N ILE A 91 8.85 1.50 -10.80
CA ILE A 91 10.17 1.84 -11.35
C ILE A 91 11.25 0.81 -11.00
N ALA A 92 10.89 -0.25 -10.30
CA ALA A 92 11.82 -1.30 -9.93
C ALA A 92 12.52 -1.87 -11.17
N GLY A 93 13.84 -1.89 -11.14
CA GLY A 93 14.65 -2.34 -12.29
C GLY A 93 14.82 -1.35 -13.44
N ASN A 94 14.25 -0.15 -13.38
CA ASN A 94 14.53 0.90 -14.36
C ASN A 94 15.95 1.45 -14.18
N ARG A 95 16.68 1.66 -15.30
CA ARG A 95 18.07 2.17 -15.28
C ARG A 95 18.20 3.57 -14.66
N ASN A 96 17.15 4.38 -14.78
CA ASN A 96 17.12 5.76 -14.32
C ASN A 96 16.39 5.92 -12.98
N SER A 97 16.24 4.86 -12.18
CA SER A 97 15.48 4.89 -10.91
C SER A 97 15.97 5.94 -9.90
N ARG A 98 17.18 6.48 -10.06
CA ARG A 98 17.75 7.52 -9.19
C ARG A 98 16.99 8.84 -9.19
N TYR A 99 16.17 9.16 -10.22
CA TYR A 99 15.35 10.36 -10.20
C TYR A 99 14.32 10.34 -9.06
N MET A 100 14.04 9.17 -8.49
CA MET A 100 13.18 9.05 -7.31
C MET A 100 13.72 9.81 -6.10
N PHE A 101 15.02 10.03 -6.00
CA PHE A 101 15.59 10.81 -4.91
C PHE A 101 15.13 12.28 -4.90
N GLY A 102 14.87 12.85 -6.06
CA GLY A 102 14.23 14.17 -6.18
C GLY A 102 12.70 14.10 -6.22
N PHE A 103 12.15 13.02 -6.80
CA PHE A 103 10.71 12.85 -6.93
C PHE A 103 10.02 12.70 -5.56
N VAL A 104 10.57 11.86 -4.66
CA VAL A 104 9.97 11.59 -3.34
C VAL A 104 9.72 12.87 -2.53
N PRO A 105 10.69 13.79 -2.33
CA PRO A 105 10.43 15.05 -1.63
C PRO A 105 9.33 15.90 -2.27
N VAL A 106 9.34 16.04 -3.60
CA VAL A 106 8.34 16.81 -4.34
C VAL A 106 6.95 16.17 -4.22
N TRP A 107 6.86 14.87 -4.41
CA TRP A 107 5.62 14.10 -4.25
C TRP A 107 5.05 14.19 -2.83
N THR A 108 5.93 14.16 -1.82
CA THR A 108 5.52 14.34 -0.42
C THR A 108 4.80 15.67 -0.21
N VAL A 109 5.37 16.76 -0.73
CA VAL A 109 4.82 18.11 -0.54
C VAL A 109 3.57 18.34 -1.39
N LEU A 110 3.57 17.88 -2.64
CA LEU A 110 2.51 18.23 -3.59
C LEU A 110 1.35 17.23 -3.64
N VAL A 111 1.56 15.99 -3.21
CA VAL A 111 0.56 14.91 -3.34
C VAL A 111 0.17 14.34 -1.98
N TYR A 112 1.12 13.72 -1.27
CA TYR A 112 0.79 12.97 -0.06
C TYR A 112 0.32 13.88 1.09
N CYS A 113 1.10 14.87 1.46
CA CYS A 113 0.77 15.73 2.59
C CYS A 113 -0.53 16.52 2.42
N PRO A 114 -0.85 17.11 1.24
CA PRO A 114 -2.14 17.74 1.02
C PRO A 114 -3.31 16.76 1.21
N LEU A 115 -3.22 15.55 0.64
CA LEU A 115 -4.31 14.58 0.72
C LEU A 115 -4.49 14.05 2.15
N ALA A 116 -3.39 13.74 2.86
CA ALA A 116 -3.42 13.35 4.27
C ALA A 116 -4.05 14.46 5.13
N ARG A 117 -3.68 15.73 4.87
CA ARG A 117 -4.27 16.87 5.55
C ARG A 117 -5.77 17.01 5.29
N TRP A 118 -6.20 16.84 4.06
CA TRP A 118 -7.62 17.00 3.70
C TRP A 118 -8.51 15.91 4.26
N LEU A 119 -8.02 14.68 4.35
CA LEU A 119 -8.81 13.51 4.79
C LEU A 119 -8.64 13.16 6.26
N TRP A 120 -7.43 13.30 6.82
CA TRP A 120 -7.13 12.77 8.14
C TRP A 120 -6.89 13.82 9.22
N ALA A 121 -6.50 15.06 8.86
CA ALA A 121 -6.37 16.12 9.85
C ALA A 121 -7.76 16.57 10.36
N ASP A 122 -7.83 17.02 11.63
CA ASP A 122 -9.10 17.40 12.28
C ASP A 122 -9.88 18.51 11.53
N HIS A 123 -9.17 19.43 10.87
CA HIS A 123 -9.75 20.49 10.06
C HIS A 123 -9.66 20.22 8.55
N GLY A 124 -9.47 18.97 8.14
CA GLY A 124 -9.43 18.59 6.74
C GLY A 124 -10.79 18.80 6.07
N TRP A 125 -10.81 19.52 4.95
CA TRP A 125 -12.07 19.89 4.29
C TRP A 125 -12.84 18.68 3.72
N LEU A 126 -12.15 17.65 3.23
CA LEU A 126 -12.80 16.41 2.80
C LEU A 126 -13.40 15.66 3.99
N ARG A 127 -12.68 15.60 5.11
CA ARG A 127 -13.19 15.02 6.37
C ARG A 127 -14.45 15.75 6.84
N GLN A 128 -14.46 17.08 6.79
CA GLN A 128 -15.63 17.90 7.15
C GLN A 128 -16.83 17.69 6.22
N LEU A 129 -16.58 17.34 4.95
CA LEU A 129 -17.62 16.93 4.01
C LEU A 129 -18.12 15.49 4.21
N GLY A 130 -17.55 14.75 5.19
CA GLY A 130 -17.96 13.39 5.51
C GLY A 130 -17.22 12.30 4.73
N ALA A 131 -16.12 12.62 4.03
CA ALA A 131 -15.30 11.61 3.38
C ALA A 131 -14.66 10.68 4.42
N LEU A 132 -14.75 9.37 4.19
CA LEU A 132 -14.27 8.32 5.06
C LEU A 132 -13.05 7.64 4.44
N ASP A 133 -12.02 7.42 5.25
CA ASP A 133 -10.83 6.65 4.89
C ASP A 133 -10.16 6.13 6.17
N PHE A 134 -10.48 4.91 6.57
CA PHE A 134 -10.14 4.40 7.90
C PHE A 134 -8.63 4.28 8.12
N SER A 135 -7.94 3.54 7.25
CA SER A 135 -6.49 3.31 7.33
C SER A 135 -5.75 3.53 6.01
N GLY A 136 -6.34 4.27 5.04
CA GLY A 136 -5.58 4.75 3.88
C GLY A 136 -5.95 4.17 2.53
N GLY A 137 -7.17 3.74 2.33
CA GLY A 137 -7.64 3.34 1.01
C GLY A 137 -7.48 4.46 -0.03
N ILE A 138 -7.71 5.72 0.38
CA ILE A 138 -7.49 6.91 -0.45
C ILE A 138 -6.06 7.44 -0.25
N VAL A 139 -5.73 7.85 0.99
CA VAL A 139 -4.48 8.58 1.29
C VAL A 139 -3.24 7.77 0.93
N VAL A 140 -3.26 6.46 1.15
CA VAL A 140 -2.11 5.58 0.91
C VAL A 140 -2.23 4.88 -0.43
N HIS A 141 -3.29 4.07 -0.62
CA HIS A 141 -3.37 3.15 -1.75
C HIS A 141 -3.76 3.81 -3.06
N LEU A 142 -4.86 4.57 -3.08
CA LEU A 142 -5.27 5.27 -4.30
C LEU A 142 -4.21 6.25 -4.76
N THR A 143 -3.60 6.98 -3.83
CA THR A 143 -2.53 7.95 -4.11
C THR A 143 -1.30 7.28 -4.71
N ALA A 144 -0.81 6.20 -4.09
CA ALA A 144 0.34 5.46 -4.61
C ALA A 144 0.01 4.78 -5.95
N GLY A 145 -1.16 4.15 -6.07
CA GLY A 145 -1.56 3.44 -7.28
C GLY A 145 -1.78 4.36 -8.49
N LEU A 146 -2.39 5.53 -8.31
CA LEU A 146 -2.52 6.53 -9.39
C LEU A 146 -1.17 7.11 -9.78
N THR A 147 -0.30 7.37 -8.81
CA THR A 147 1.08 7.79 -9.09
C THR A 147 1.82 6.71 -9.89
N SER A 148 1.67 5.45 -9.52
CA SER A 148 2.23 4.30 -10.26
C SER A 148 1.75 4.26 -11.70
N LEU A 149 0.47 4.51 -11.96
CA LEU A 149 -0.07 4.57 -13.33
C LEU A 149 0.59 5.68 -14.16
N VAL A 150 0.75 6.87 -13.57
CA VAL A 150 1.43 8.00 -14.25
C VAL A 150 2.88 7.66 -14.55
N LEU A 151 3.60 7.09 -13.58
CA LEU A 151 4.98 6.65 -13.75
C LEU A 151 5.10 5.53 -14.79
N ALA A 152 4.22 4.53 -14.76
CA ALA A 152 4.18 3.44 -15.73
C ALA A 152 3.97 3.92 -17.18
N LYS A 153 3.23 5.01 -17.35
CA LYS A 153 3.00 5.64 -18.65
C LYS A 153 4.16 6.53 -19.09
N ALA A 154 4.77 7.24 -18.15
CA ALA A 154 5.88 8.17 -18.44
C ALA A 154 7.22 7.44 -18.69
N LEU A 155 7.38 6.26 -18.08
CA LEU A 155 8.59 5.45 -18.20
C LEU A 155 8.37 4.44 -19.32
N LEU A 156 9.07 4.65 -20.45
CA LEU A 156 9.05 3.70 -21.54
C LEU A 156 9.57 2.32 -21.07
N PRO A 157 8.96 1.23 -21.57
CA PRO A 157 9.39 -0.11 -21.22
C PRO A 157 10.87 -0.30 -21.56
N GLY A 158 11.68 -0.58 -20.53
CA GLY A 158 12.97 -1.21 -20.74
C GLY A 158 12.77 -2.67 -21.13
N ASP A 159 13.77 -3.31 -21.72
CA ASP A 159 13.74 -4.75 -22.01
C ASP A 159 13.23 -5.51 -20.79
N GLN A 160 12.09 -6.16 -20.93
CA GLN A 160 11.53 -7.03 -19.91
C GLN A 160 12.16 -8.43 -20.04
N PRO A 161 13.08 -8.80 -19.19
CA PRO A 161 13.42 -10.21 -19.09
C PRO A 161 12.29 -10.92 -18.34
N SER A 162 11.62 -11.83 -19.00
CA SER A 162 10.77 -12.81 -18.34
C SER A 162 11.67 -13.73 -17.51
N MET A 163 11.75 -13.48 -16.21
CA MET A 163 12.49 -14.37 -15.29
C MET A 163 11.52 -15.01 -14.35
N PRO A 164 11.75 -16.27 -13.93
CA PRO A 164 10.91 -16.90 -12.91
C PRO A 164 11.02 -16.10 -11.61
N ASN A 165 9.88 -15.79 -11.01
CA ASN A 165 9.80 -15.17 -9.70
C ASN A 165 10.50 -16.04 -8.65
N ASP A 166 11.21 -15.43 -7.72
CA ASP A 166 11.66 -16.11 -6.51
C ASP A 166 10.48 -16.26 -5.55
N PHE A 167 9.71 -17.34 -5.73
CA PHE A 167 8.51 -17.60 -4.95
C PHE A 167 8.76 -17.66 -3.42
N ARG A 168 9.98 -17.96 -2.98
CA ARG A 168 10.33 -17.98 -1.55
C ARG A 168 10.40 -16.58 -0.99
N THR A 169 11.04 -15.69 -1.72
CA THR A 169 11.12 -14.25 -1.38
C THR A 169 9.73 -13.63 -1.42
N ASP A 170 8.94 -13.90 -2.47
CA ASP A 170 7.57 -13.38 -2.62
C ASP A 170 6.66 -13.83 -1.47
N TYR A 171 6.74 -15.13 -1.11
CA TYR A 171 5.97 -15.68 0.00
C TYR A 171 6.36 -15.06 1.34
N ALA A 172 7.67 -15.02 1.65
CA ALA A 172 8.16 -14.46 2.91
C ALA A 172 7.79 -12.97 3.02
N ALA A 173 7.98 -12.18 1.96
CA ALA A 173 7.64 -10.76 1.93
C ALA A 173 6.13 -10.56 2.12
N THR A 174 5.27 -11.34 1.45
CA THR A 174 3.81 -11.24 1.60
C THR A 174 3.36 -11.56 3.03
N ILE A 175 3.94 -12.58 3.68
CA ILE A 175 3.62 -12.88 5.07
C ILE A 175 4.06 -11.75 6.02
N MET A 176 5.24 -11.17 5.82
CA MET A 176 5.68 -10.02 6.62
C MET A 176 4.77 -8.79 6.38
N ILE A 177 4.31 -8.57 5.16
CA ILE A 177 3.34 -7.54 4.82
C ILE A 177 2.01 -7.82 5.56
N LEU A 178 1.49 -9.04 5.51
CA LEU A 178 0.25 -9.43 6.21
C LEU A 178 0.35 -9.16 7.72
N VAL A 179 1.46 -9.55 8.35
CA VAL A 179 1.67 -9.31 9.79
C VAL A 179 1.71 -7.82 10.11
N GLY A 180 2.47 -7.04 9.33
CA GLY A 180 2.55 -5.59 9.52
C GLY A 180 1.20 -4.89 9.30
N TRP A 181 0.36 -5.42 8.41
CA TRP A 181 -0.96 -4.89 8.13
C TRP A 181 -1.93 -4.95 9.30
N LEU A 182 -1.73 -5.89 10.22
CA LEU A 182 -2.51 -5.90 11.46
C LEU A 182 -2.28 -4.61 12.25
N GLY A 183 -1.03 -4.14 12.37
CA GLY A 183 -0.72 -2.84 12.96
C GLY A 183 -1.29 -1.68 12.15
N PHE A 184 -1.21 -1.76 10.83
CA PHE A 184 -1.69 -0.76 9.88
C PHE A 184 -3.21 -0.52 10.01
N ASN A 185 -4.01 -1.57 9.99
CA ASN A 185 -5.46 -1.47 10.15
C ASN A 185 -5.88 -1.16 11.59
N LEU A 186 -5.12 -1.63 12.59
CA LEU A 186 -5.44 -1.39 14.00
C LEU A 186 -5.13 0.03 14.47
N ALA A 187 -4.10 0.68 13.92
CA ALA A 187 -3.63 1.98 14.42
C ALA A 187 -4.75 3.03 14.54
N PRO A 188 -5.67 3.19 13.57
CA PRO A 188 -6.75 4.18 13.67
C PRO A 188 -7.80 3.85 14.74
N ALA A 189 -7.90 2.62 15.24
CA ALA A 189 -8.79 2.27 16.34
C ALA A 189 -8.36 2.92 17.67
N GLY A 190 -7.12 3.38 17.79
CA GLY A 190 -6.60 4.17 18.91
C GLY A 190 -6.34 3.38 20.21
N SER A 191 -6.98 2.23 20.39
CA SER A 191 -6.81 1.36 21.56
C SER A 191 -7.32 -0.05 21.29
N LEU A 192 -7.03 -1.00 22.19
CA LEU A 192 -7.63 -2.35 22.17
C LEU A 192 -9.04 -2.26 22.74
N ASN A 193 -10.02 -2.11 21.86
CA ASN A 193 -11.44 -1.99 22.16
C ASN A 193 -12.26 -2.87 21.20
N GLU A 194 -13.59 -2.80 21.27
CA GLU A 194 -14.50 -3.56 20.39
C GLU A 194 -14.25 -3.27 18.90
N LEU A 195 -13.97 -1.99 18.56
CA LEU A 195 -13.61 -1.60 17.21
C LEU A 195 -12.34 -2.30 16.74
N ALA A 196 -11.31 -2.40 17.59
CA ALA A 196 -10.08 -3.12 17.25
C ALA A 196 -10.35 -4.61 16.98
N GLY A 197 -11.24 -5.24 17.77
CA GLY A 197 -11.69 -6.61 17.53
C GLY A 197 -12.38 -6.77 16.17
N GLN A 198 -13.30 -5.87 15.83
CA GLN A 198 -13.97 -5.83 14.53
C GLN A 198 -12.98 -5.65 13.38
N VAL A 199 -12.02 -4.72 13.52
CA VAL A 199 -10.97 -4.44 12.52
C VAL A 199 -10.13 -5.68 12.25
N LEU A 200 -9.73 -6.43 13.29
CA LEU A 200 -8.98 -7.67 13.13
C LEU A 200 -9.77 -8.72 12.35
N ILE A 201 -11.02 -8.98 12.77
CA ILE A 201 -11.88 -9.95 12.09
C ILE A 201 -12.10 -9.54 10.63
N ASN A 202 -12.45 -8.29 10.39
CA ASN A 202 -12.69 -7.77 9.05
C ASN A 202 -11.43 -7.84 8.18
N THR A 203 -10.23 -7.63 8.73
CA THR A 203 -8.97 -7.77 7.98
C THR A 203 -8.77 -9.21 7.50
N PHE A 204 -8.95 -10.21 8.36
CA PHE A 204 -8.82 -11.60 7.95
C PHE A 204 -9.91 -12.02 6.98
N VAL A 205 -11.16 -11.59 7.19
CA VAL A 205 -12.26 -11.86 6.25
C VAL A 205 -11.99 -11.25 4.88
N ALA A 206 -11.47 -10.01 4.84
CA ALA A 206 -11.12 -9.37 3.58
C ALA A 206 -10.04 -10.15 2.82
N VAL A 207 -9.00 -10.62 3.51
CA VAL A 207 -7.95 -11.45 2.91
C VAL A 207 -8.53 -12.74 2.34
N LEU A 208 -9.30 -13.49 3.13
CA LEU A 208 -9.88 -14.75 2.70
C LEU A 208 -10.81 -14.59 1.48
N MET A 209 -11.68 -13.60 1.53
CA MET A 209 -12.67 -13.38 0.47
C MET A 209 -12.06 -12.83 -0.81
N ALA A 210 -11.03 -11.97 -0.71
CA ALA A 210 -10.30 -11.52 -1.89
C ALA A 210 -9.49 -12.65 -2.54
N ILE A 211 -8.89 -13.56 -1.76
CA ILE A 211 -8.26 -14.79 -2.28
C ILE A 211 -9.29 -15.62 -3.07
N ILE A 212 -10.48 -15.83 -2.51
CA ILE A 212 -11.54 -16.59 -3.17
C ILE A 212 -11.94 -15.92 -4.49
N GLY A 213 -12.20 -14.61 -4.49
CA GLY A 213 -12.57 -13.86 -5.69
C GLY A 213 -11.48 -13.88 -6.77
N TRP A 214 -10.22 -13.65 -6.38
CA TRP A 214 -9.06 -13.66 -7.27
C TRP A 214 -8.85 -15.06 -7.88
N CYS A 215 -8.75 -16.09 -7.04
CA CYS A 215 -8.48 -17.46 -7.49
C CYS A 215 -9.64 -18.03 -8.29
N TRP A 216 -10.88 -17.69 -7.96
CA TRP A 216 -12.06 -18.08 -8.76
C TRP A 216 -11.95 -17.56 -10.19
N LEU A 217 -11.65 -16.28 -10.38
CA LEU A 217 -11.51 -15.70 -11.72
C LEU A 217 -10.30 -16.29 -12.45
N THR A 218 -9.14 -16.46 -11.77
CA THR A 218 -7.96 -17.11 -12.36
C THR A 218 -8.29 -18.51 -12.85
N TYR A 219 -8.96 -19.33 -12.02
CA TYR A 219 -9.35 -20.67 -12.40
C TYR A 219 -10.30 -20.69 -13.61
N ARG A 220 -11.27 -19.76 -13.64
CA ARG A 220 -12.20 -19.60 -14.77
C ARG A 220 -11.50 -19.20 -16.08
N GLN A 221 -10.44 -18.42 -16.01
CA GLN A 221 -9.68 -17.95 -17.17
C GLN A 221 -8.61 -18.95 -17.64
N ASN A 222 -7.89 -19.56 -16.71
CA ASN A 222 -6.66 -20.31 -17.00
C ASN A 222 -6.77 -21.81 -16.67
N GLY A 223 -7.81 -22.25 -15.98
CA GLY A 223 -7.98 -23.65 -15.53
C GLY A 223 -7.08 -24.09 -14.38
N VAL A 224 -6.16 -23.23 -13.92
CA VAL A 224 -5.20 -23.53 -12.85
C VAL A 224 -4.94 -22.28 -12.01
N VAL A 225 -4.75 -22.46 -10.70
CA VAL A 225 -4.35 -21.40 -9.75
C VAL A 225 -2.92 -21.67 -9.33
N GLN A 226 -2.09 -20.65 -9.33
CA GLN A 226 -0.70 -20.68 -8.90
C GLN A 226 -0.52 -20.00 -7.54
N LEU A 227 0.64 -20.20 -6.90
CA LEU A 227 0.96 -19.54 -5.62
C LEU A 227 0.88 -18.00 -5.74
N GLY A 228 1.34 -17.43 -6.83
CA GLY A 228 1.25 -15.97 -7.08
C GLY A 228 -0.18 -15.42 -7.06
N ASP A 229 -1.16 -16.21 -7.55
CA ASP A 229 -2.58 -15.80 -7.50
C ASP A 229 -3.08 -15.72 -6.05
N LEU A 230 -2.66 -16.67 -5.20
CA LEU A 230 -3.00 -16.65 -3.79
C LEU A 230 -2.36 -15.45 -3.08
N LEU A 231 -1.07 -15.19 -3.30
CA LEU A 231 -0.36 -14.06 -2.71
C LEU A 231 -0.96 -12.71 -3.17
N ASN A 232 -1.30 -12.59 -4.44
CA ASN A 232 -2.00 -11.42 -4.96
C ASN A 232 -3.40 -11.24 -4.35
N GLY A 233 -4.12 -12.33 -4.12
CA GLY A 233 -5.39 -12.30 -3.39
C GLY A 233 -5.24 -11.80 -1.96
N VAL A 234 -4.16 -12.21 -1.25
CA VAL A 234 -3.82 -11.67 0.08
C VAL A 234 -3.67 -10.14 0.02
N LEU A 235 -2.79 -9.66 -0.85
CA LEU A 235 -2.50 -8.23 -0.98
C LEU A 235 -3.75 -7.43 -1.40
N CYS A 236 -4.55 -7.95 -2.32
CA CYS A 236 -5.80 -7.33 -2.74
C CYS A 236 -6.78 -7.15 -1.56
N GLY A 237 -6.96 -8.18 -0.72
CA GLY A 237 -7.82 -8.12 0.46
C GLY A 237 -7.33 -7.10 1.48
N LEU A 238 -6.03 -7.08 1.73
CA LEU A 238 -5.39 -6.11 2.62
C LEU A 238 -5.66 -4.67 2.13
N VAL A 239 -5.34 -4.37 0.88
CA VAL A 239 -5.55 -3.04 0.28
C VAL A 239 -7.01 -2.62 0.34
N THR A 240 -7.93 -3.49 -0.11
CA THR A 240 -9.36 -3.18 -0.14
C THR A 240 -9.91 -2.90 1.25
N SER A 241 -9.43 -3.61 2.28
CA SER A 241 -9.91 -3.43 3.65
C SER A 241 -9.64 -2.04 4.22
N THR A 242 -8.55 -1.38 3.81
CA THR A 242 -8.05 -0.16 4.46
C THR A 242 -9.04 1.01 4.48
N ALA A 243 -9.87 1.19 3.44
CA ALA A 243 -10.85 2.27 3.41
C ALA A 243 -11.98 2.09 4.43
N LEU A 244 -12.44 0.84 4.62
CA LEU A 244 -13.75 0.54 5.21
C LEU A 244 -13.71 -0.39 6.43
N VAL A 245 -12.55 -0.95 6.80
CA VAL A 245 -12.42 -2.03 7.78
C VAL A 245 -13.05 -1.73 9.15
N GLY A 246 -13.03 -0.48 9.59
CA GLY A 246 -13.62 -0.03 10.85
C GLY A 246 -15.04 0.53 10.74
N TYR A 247 -15.59 0.64 9.51
CA TYR A 247 -16.89 1.26 9.30
C TYR A 247 -17.99 0.28 8.94
N VAL A 248 -17.66 -0.90 8.39
CA VAL A 248 -18.65 -1.85 7.88
C VAL A 248 -18.68 -3.13 8.70
N GLY A 249 -19.85 -3.80 8.70
CA GLY A 249 -19.98 -5.13 9.28
C GLY A 249 -19.26 -6.21 8.48
N THR A 250 -19.01 -7.35 9.11
CA THR A 250 -18.19 -8.45 8.52
C THR A 250 -18.78 -9.01 7.22
N LEU A 251 -20.10 -9.06 7.07
CA LEU A 251 -20.74 -9.53 5.83
C LEU A 251 -20.48 -8.56 4.68
N SER A 252 -20.62 -7.26 4.91
CA SER A 252 -20.30 -6.24 3.87
C SER A 252 -18.83 -6.30 3.49
N MET A 253 -17.92 -6.45 4.47
CA MET A 253 -16.50 -6.64 4.22
C MET A 253 -16.25 -7.86 3.33
N ALA A 254 -16.90 -9.00 3.62
CA ALA A 254 -16.76 -10.22 2.84
C ALA A 254 -17.16 -10.03 1.36
N ILE A 255 -18.30 -9.37 1.12
CA ILE A 255 -18.82 -9.11 -0.23
C ILE A 255 -17.87 -8.18 -0.99
N VAL A 256 -17.52 -7.03 -0.38
CA VAL A 256 -16.63 -6.04 -1.02
C VAL A 256 -15.28 -6.65 -1.36
N ALA A 257 -14.68 -7.42 -0.44
CA ALA A 257 -13.39 -8.04 -0.66
C ALA A 257 -13.43 -9.12 -1.77
N ALA A 258 -14.49 -9.95 -1.83
CA ALA A 258 -14.65 -10.93 -2.90
C ALA A 258 -14.75 -10.24 -4.28
N VAL A 259 -15.55 -9.19 -4.37
CA VAL A 259 -15.70 -8.38 -5.60
C VAL A 259 -14.37 -7.72 -5.97
N ALA A 260 -13.65 -7.16 -5.00
CA ALA A 260 -12.33 -6.57 -5.21
C ALA A 260 -11.33 -7.59 -5.78
N GLY A 261 -11.30 -8.82 -5.26
CA GLY A 261 -10.46 -9.90 -5.79
C GLY A 261 -10.71 -10.14 -7.27
N VAL A 262 -11.97 -10.19 -7.69
CA VAL A 262 -12.35 -10.35 -9.11
C VAL A 262 -11.93 -9.15 -9.94
N ILE A 263 -12.23 -7.93 -9.50
CA ILE A 263 -11.96 -6.69 -10.25
C ILE A 263 -10.44 -6.47 -10.40
N CYS A 264 -9.67 -6.61 -9.31
CA CYS A 264 -8.22 -6.43 -9.35
C CYS A 264 -7.56 -7.48 -10.25
N ARG A 265 -7.95 -8.76 -10.15
CA ARG A 265 -7.46 -9.81 -11.06
C ARG A 265 -7.75 -9.50 -12.53
N GLN A 266 -8.95 -9.02 -12.83
CA GLN A 266 -9.32 -8.61 -14.19
C GLN A 266 -8.45 -7.43 -14.66
N MET A 267 -8.19 -6.45 -13.79
CA MET A 267 -7.38 -5.29 -14.14
C MET A 267 -5.91 -5.68 -14.36
N VAL A 268 -5.34 -6.54 -13.51
CA VAL A 268 -3.98 -7.08 -13.71
C VAL A 268 -3.88 -7.75 -15.08
N SER A 269 -4.83 -8.61 -15.44
CA SER A 269 -4.84 -9.27 -16.76
C SER A 269 -4.87 -8.25 -17.91
N LYS A 270 -5.69 -7.19 -17.80
CA LYS A 270 -5.74 -6.13 -18.82
C LYS A 270 -4.45 -5.34 -18.93
N MET A 271 -3.84 -5.00 -17.79
CA MET A 271 -2.59 -4.21 -17.76
C MET A 271 -1.43 -4.98 -18.35
N GLN A 272 -1.28 -6.26 -18.01
CA GLN A 272 -0.22 -7.13 -18.53
C GLN A 272 -0.29 -7.33 -20.05
N HIS A 273 -1.47 -7.25 -20.64
CA HIS A 273 -1.67 -7.32 -22.11
C HIS A 273 -1.56 -5.95 -22.79
N SER A 274 -1.43 -4.87 -22.05
CA SER A 274 -1.35 -3.51 -22.61
C SER A 274 0.07 -3.20 -23.08
N LYS A 275 0.20 -2.68 -24.32
CA LYS A 275 1.47 -2.16 -24.88
C LYS A 275 1.78 -0.72 -24.45
N HIS A 276 0.86 -0.05 -23.76
CA HIS A 276 0.92 1.37 -23.44
C HIS A 276 1.33 1.67 -22.00
N PHE A 277 1.36 0.64 -21.16
CA PHE A 277 1.69 0.78 -19.75
C PHE A 277 2.72 -0.26 -19.34
N TYR A 278 3.70 0.17 -18.60
CA TYR A 278 4.65 -0.73 -17.96
C TYR A 278 4.59 -0.55 -16.45
N ASP A 279 3.86 -1.43 -15.79
CA ASP A 279 3.83 -1.54 -14.33
C ASP A 279 4.41 -2.90 -13.94
N ALA A 280 5.67 -2.89 -13.52
CA ALA A 280 6.45 -4.11 -13.25
C ALA A 280 5.83 -5.00 -12.16
N VAL A 281 5.02 -4.43 -11.29
CA VAL A 281 4.51 -5.08 -10.06
C VAL A 281 3.00 -4.96 -9.91
N ASP A 282 2.29 -4.62 -10.98
CA ASP A 282 0.83 -4.43 -10.99
C ASP A 282 0.33 -3.42 -9.92
N SER A 283 1.17 -2.45 -9.54
CA SER A 283 0.92 -1.52 -8.43
C SER A 283 -0.37 -0.71 -8.62
N PHE A 284 -0.65 -0.25 -9.86
CA PHE A 284 -1.90 0.43 -10.16
C PHE A 284 -3.12 -0.46 -9.92
N ALA A 285 -3.12 -1.68 -10.49
CA ALA A 285 -4.24 -2.60 -10.37
C ALA A 285 -4.48 -3.03 -8.92
N MET A 286 -3.41 -3.23 -8.14
CA MET A 286 -3.52 -3.62 -6.75
C MET A 286 -3.94 -2.47 -5.84
N ASN A 287 -3.24 -1.33 -5.94
CA ASN A 287 -3.42 -0.23 -4.99
C ASN A 287 -4.55 0.73 -5.39
N ALA A 288 -4.58 1.24 -6.64
CA ALA A 288 -5.62 2.18 -7.02
C ALA A 288 -6.99 1.48 -7.13
N ILE A 289 -7.07 0.36 -7.84
CA ILE A 289 -8.34 -0.33 -8.04
C ILE A 289 -8.83 -1.00 -6.75
N GLY A 290 -7.92 -1.64 -5.99
CA GLY A 290 -8.27 -2.19 -4.67
C GLY A 290 -8.74 -1.12 -3.70
N GLY A 291 -8.02 0.01 -3.62
CA GLY A 291 -8.40 1.16 -2.79
C GLY A 291 -9.74 1.77 -3.18
N ILE A 292 -9.97 2.03 -4.49
CA ILE A 292 -11.27 2.53 -5.00
C ILE A 292 -12.39 1.55 -4.68
N THR A 293 -12.19 0.25 -4.88
CA THR A 293 -13.21 -0.76 -4.58
C THR A 293 -13.57 -0.75 -3.10
N GLY A 294 -12.57 -0.57 -2.21
CA GLY A 294 -12.80 -0.38 -0.78
C GLY A 294 -13.61 0.88 -0.48
N VAL A 295 -13.27 2.01 -1.08
CA VAL A 295 -14.00 3.29 -0.89
C VAL A 295 -15.43 3.22 -1.39
N VAL A 296 -15.68 2.59 -2.54
CA VAL A 296 -17.04 2.43 -3.09
C VAL A 296 -17.88 1.47 -2.26
N GLY A 297 -17.24 0.58 -1.49
CA GLY A 297 -17.89 -0.35 -0.57
C GLY A 297 -18.34 0.26 0.77
N LEU A 298 -18.01 1.55 1.02
CA LEU A 298 -18.52 2.32 2.16
C LEU A 298 -19.97 2.74 1.96
#